data_a015151bc567f81998a47ef9ae3b5df6
#
_entry.id   a015151bc567f81998a47ef9ae3b5df6
#
_cell.length_a   1.000
_cell.length_b   1.000
_cell.length_c   1.000
_cell.angle_alpha   90.00
_cell.angle_beta   90.00
_cell.angle_gamma   90.00
#
_symmetry.space_group_name_H-M   'P 1'
#
loop_
_entity.id
_entity.type
_entity.pdbx_description
1 polymer ?
#
loop_
_entity_poly.entity_id
_entity_poly.type
_entity_poly.pdbx_seq_one_letter_code
_entity_poly.pdbx_strand_id
1 'polypeptide(L)'
;MTLDPKTKTQNRSQYKTWQRAEITAYLMATQGEHVTVNDIVKHFEESGKPIGLTTVYRHLDKLVDEGIINKYNLDNGSSACFEYIDNEHSKDGVASCYHCKCDKCGKLIHLHCEEIEELIKHIEKNHSFVINPRRTVLYGLCDSCRKSEV
;
A
#
# COMPACT_ATOMS: atom_id res chain seq x y z
N MET A 1 12.41 -41.53 -19.14
CA MET A 1 13.15 -40.57 -18.30
C MET A 1 12.23 -40.04 -17.21
N THR A 2 12.38 -40.56 -16.02
CA THR A 2 11.63 -40.11 -14.83
C THR A 2 12.32 -38.88 -14.26
N LEU A 3 11.70 -37.74 -14.38
CA LEU A 3 12.19 -36.50 -13.77
C LEU A 3 12.11 -36.63 -12.24
N ASP A 4 13.24 -36.47 -11.61
CA ASP A 4 13.47 -36.60 -10.17
C ASP A 4 12.56 -35.61 -9.40
N PRO A 5 11.78 -36.03 -8.41
CA PRO A 5 10.87 -35.14 -7.65
C PRO A 5 11.58 -33.99 -6.92
N LYS A 6 12.88 -34.11 -6.67
CA LYS A 6 13.69 -33.05 -6.04
C LYS A 6 13.88 -31.82 -6.93
N THR A 7 13.91 -31.98 -8.25
CA THR A 7 14.09 -30.88 -9.20
C THR A 7 12.85 -29.98 -9.29
N LYS A 8 11.65 -30.56 -9.14
CA LYS A 8 10.39 -29.81 -9.14
C LYS A 8 10.21 -28.94 -7.89
N THR A 9 10.72 -29.38 -6.76
CA THR A 9 10.59 -28.66 -5.48
C THR A 9 11.56 -27.47 -5.42
N GLN A 10 12.78 -27.63 -5.92
CA GLN A 10 13.77 -26.55 -6.00
C GLN A 10 13.31 -25.44 -6.96
N ASN A 11 12.73 -25.79 -8.09
CA ASN A 11 12.26 -24.80 -9.08
C ASN A 11 11.07 -24.00 -8.55
N ARG A 12 10.15 -24.62 -7.80
CA ARG A 12 9.03 -23.94 -7.13
C ARG A 12 9.46 -22.97 -6.03
N SER A 13 10.49 -23.32 -5.26
CA SER A 13 11.03 -22.47 -4.20
C SER A 13 11.71 -21.24 -4.78
N GLN A 14 12.55 -21.42 -5.80
CA GLN A 14 13.23 -20.33 -6.50
C GLN A 14 12.24 -19.38 -7.19
N TYR A 15 11.20 -19.90 -7.78
CA TYR A 15 10.14 -19.10 -8.43
C TYR A 15 9.39 -18.24 -7.44
N LYS A 16 9.02 -18.78 -6.27
CA LYS A 16 8.35 -18.02 -5.19
C LYS A 16 9.26 -16.92 -4.65
N THR A 17 10.54 -17.19 -4.48
CA THR A 17 11.52 -16.21 -4.00
C THR A 17 11.70 -15.08 -5.00
N TRP A 18 11.73 -15.41 -6.28
CA TRP A 18 11.81 -14.42 -7.36
C TRP A 18 10.58 -13.50 -7.38
N GLN A 19 9.37 -14.06 -7.33
CA GLN A 19 8.15 -13.26 -7.32
C GLN A 19 8.09 -12.30 -6.15
N ARG A 20 8.47 -12.75 -4.97
CA ARG A 20 8.57 -11.92 -3.78
C ARG A 20 9.55 -10.77 -3.96
N ALA A 21 10.74 -11.05 -4.46
CA ALA A 21 11.78 -10.05 -4.70
C ALA A 21 11.32 -8.98 -5.71
N GLU A 22 10.65 -9.38 -6.79
CA GLU A 22 10.13 -8.47 -7.80
C GLU A 22 9.01 -7.58 -7.26
N ILE A 23 8.07 -8.14 -6.50
CA ILE A 23 6.98 -7.36 -5.87
C ILE A 23 7.57 -6.36 -4.86
N THR A 24 8.51 -6.78 -4.05
CA THR A 24 9.19 -5.90 -3.08
C THR A 24 9.94 -4.77 -3.80
N ALA A 25 10.68 -5.08 -4.85
CA ALA A 25 11.39 -4.09 -5.65
C ALA A 25 10.45 -3.06 -6.29
N TYR A 26 9.30 -3.50 -6.80
CA TYR A 26 8.27 -2.61 -7.34
C TYR A 26 7.71 -1.66 -6.28
N LEU A 27 7.41 -2.17 -5.09
CA LEU A 27 6.93 -1.36 -3.96
C LEU A 27 7.98 -0.37 -3.47
N MET A 28 9.25 -0.76 -3.45
CA MET A 28 10.37 0.16 -3.13
C MET A 28 10.50 1.28 -4.17
N ALA A 29 10.35 0.95 -5.45
CA ALA A 29 10.43 1.92 -6.54
C ALA A 29 9.25 2.90 -6.56
N THR A 30 8.09 2.50 -6.02
CA THR A 30 6.88 3.31 -5.88
C THR A 30 6.69 3.84 -4.46
N GLN A 31 7.77 3.97 -3.70
CA GLN A 31 7.75 4.50 -2.35
C GLN A 31 7.09 5.89 -2.31
N GLY A 32 6.22 6.11 -1.32
CA GLY A 32 5.44 7.34 -1.22
C GLY A 32 4.16 7.34 -2.08
N GLU A 33 3.95 6.32 -2.90
CA GLU A 33 2.72 6.12 -3.66
C GLU A 33 1.88 4.99 -3.05
N HIS A 34 0.56 5.12 -3.16
CA HIS A 34 -0.36 4.04 -2.81
C HIS A 34 -0.56 3.13 -4.00
N VAL A 35 -0.27 1.87 -3.79
CA VAL A 35 -0.36 0.84 -4.81
C VAL A 35 -1.43 -0.16 -4.42
N THR A 36 -2.37 -0.41 -5.33
CA THR A 36 -3.37 -1.47 -5.16
C THR A 36 -2.85 -2.79 -5.73
N VAL A 37 -3.50 -3.90 -5.38
CA VAL A 37 -3.18 -5.20 -5.97
C VAL A 37 -3.33 -5.18 -7.49
N ASN A 38 -4.35 -4.50 -8.00
CA ASN A 38 -4.58 -4.37 -9.44
C ASN A 38 -3.45 -3.63 -10.14
N ASP A 39 -2.89 -2.58 -9.52
CA ASP A 39 -1.74 -1.85 -10.07
C ASP A 39 -0.52 -2.77 -10.19
N ILE A 40 -0.28 -3.60 -9.18
CA ILE A 40 0.83 -4.57 -9.18
C ILE A 40 0.63 -5.62 -10.28
N VAL A 41 -0.55 -6.22 -10.35
CA VAL A 41 -0.87 -7.22 -11.38
C VAL A 41 -0.69 -6.63 -12.77
N LYS A 42 -1.21 -5.44 -13.03
CA LYS A 42 -1.07 -4.73 -14.29
C LYS A 42 0.38 -4.45 -14.66
N HIS A 43 1.18 -3.98 -13.69
CA HIS A 43 2.61 -3.75 -13.91
C HIS A 43 3.35 -5.00 -14.41
N PHE A 44 3.11 -6.15 -13.77
CA PHE A 44 3.76 -7.40 -14.16
C PHE A 44 3.22 -8.00 -15.47
N GLU A 45 1.96 -7.79 -15.79
CA GLU A 45 1.40 -8.13 -17.10
C GLU A 45 2.06 -7.31 -18.22
N GLU A 46 2.20 -6.00 -18.03
CA GLU A 46 2.85 -5.09 -18.98
C GLU A 46 4.35 -5.37 -19.13
N SER A 47 5.01 -5.84 -18.09
CA SER A 47 6.44 -6.20 -18.12
C SER A 47 6.73 -7.57 -18.77
N GLY A 48 5.71 -8.30 -19.18
CA GLY A 48 5.85 -9.64 -19.80
C GLY A 48 6.15 -10.78 -18.81
N LYS A 49 6.05 -10.51 -17.50
CA LYS A 49 6.25 -11.49 -16.42
C LYS A 49 5.02 -11.53 -15.51
N PRO A 50 3.86 -11.99 -15.99
CA PRO A 50 2.61 -11.92 -15.24
C PRO A 50 2.67 -12.70 -13.94
N ILE A 51 2.16 -12.09 -12.87
CA ILE A 51 1.96 -12.72 -11.56
C ILE A 51 0.47 -12.70 -11.26
N GLY A 52 -0.09 -13.86 -10.91
CA GLY A 52 -1.52 -13.98 -10.65
C GLY A 52 -1.97 -13.21 -9.42
N LEU A 53 -3.21 -12.73 -9.44
CA LEU A 53 -3.84 -11.95 -8.36
C LEU A 53 -3.70 -12.60 -6.98
N THR A 54 -4.03 -13.89 -6.87
CA THR A 54 -3.93 -14.66 -5.61
C THR A 54 -2.49 -14.73 -5.09
N THR A 55 -1.52 -14.86 -5.98
CA THR A 55 -0.10 -14.89 -5.63
C THR A 55 0.37 -13.54 -5.12
N VAL A 56 -0.06 -12.44 -5.74
CA VAL A 56 0.22 -11.08 -5.28
C VAL A 56 -0.32 -10.86 -3.87
N TYR A 57 -1.59 -11.19 -3.63
CA TYR A 57 -2.19 -11.08 -2.28
C TYR A 57 -1.40 -11.86 -1.23
N ARG A 58 -0.99 -13.08 -1.53
CA ARG A 58 -0.22 -13.92 -0.62
C ARG A 58 1.14 -13.30 -0.25
N HIS A 59 1.83 -12.72 -1.22
CA HIS A 59 3.11 -12.04 -0.96
C HIS A 59 2.91 -10.74 -0.18
N LEU A 60 1.88 -9.97 -0.50
CA LEU A 60 1.57 -8.73 0.21
C LEU A 60 1.21 -8.99 1.67
N ASP A 61 0.38 -9.99 1.96
CA ASP A 61 0.02 -10.35 3.33
C ASP A 61 1.26 -10.71 4.17
N LYS A 62 2.20 -11.47 3.60
CA LYS A 62 3.47 -11.78 4.27
C LYS A 62 4.34 -10.55 4.50
N LEU A 63 4.43 -9.65 3.54
CA LEU A 63 5.20 -8.41 3.67
C LEU A 63 4.59 -7.48 4.74
N VAL A 64 3.27 -7.46 4.87
CA VAL A 64 2.57 -6.74 5.95
C VAL A 64 2.89 -7.36 7.31
N ASP A 65 2.79 -8.69 7.43
CA ASP A 65 3.08 -9.42 8.67
C ASP A 65 4.55 -9.24 9.13
N GLU A 66 5.46 -9.15 8.18
CA GLU A 66 6.89 -8.89 8.43
C GLU A 66 7.21 -7.41 8.70
N GLY A 67 6.24 -6.51 8.56
CA GLY A 67 6.42 -5.08 8.79
C GLY A 67 7.21 -4.34 7.70
N ILE A 68 7.32 -4.92 6.50
CA ILE A 68 8.03 -4.33 5.36
C ILE A 68 7.16 -3.32 4.62
N ILE A 69 5.86 -3.56 4.60
CA ILE A 69 4.87 -2.67 3.97
C ILE A 69 3.71 -2.38 4.91
N ASN A 70 3.09 -1.23 4.73
CA ASN A 70 1.81 -0.89 5.37
C ASN A 70 0.65 -1.25 4.45
N LYS A 71 -0.44 -1.72 5.06
CA LYS A 71 -1.72 -1.94 4.39
C LYS A 71 -2.73 -0.91 4.90
N TYR A 72 -3.34 -0.20 3.99
CA TYR A 72 -4.41 0.76 4.28
C TYR A 72 -5.73 0.21 3.75
N ASN A 73 -6.67 -0.02 4.66
CA ASN A 73 -8.02 -0.41 4.28
C ASN A 73 -8.83 0.86 4.05
N LEU A 74 -9.17 1.10 2.80
CA LEU A 74 -10.13 2.10 2.41
C LEU A 74 -11.54 1.51 2.60
N ASP A 75 -12.57 2.28 2.34
CA ASP A 75 -13.98 1.91 2.58
C ASP A 75 -14.39 0.48 2.26
N ASN A 76 -15.51 0.06 2.83
CA ASN A 76 -16.20 -1.17 2.46
C ASN A 76 -16.43 -1.26 0.95
N GLY A 77 -15.70 -2.15 0.29
CA GLY A 77 -15.78 -2.38 -1.16
C GLY A 77 -14.66 -1.75 -2.00
N SER A 78 -13.80 -0.92 -1.41
CA SER A 78 -12.58 -0.45 -2.08
C SER A 78 -11.41 -1.40 -1.84
N SER A 79 -10.56 -1.56 -2.85
CA SER A 79 -9.33 -2.34 -2.74
C SER A 79 -8.39 -1.69 -1.72
N ALA A 80 -7.75 -2.51 -0.90
CA ALA A 80 -6.70 -2.03 0.01
C ALA A 80 -5.52 -1.44 -0.78
N CYS A 81 -4.88 -0.44 -0.20
CA CYS A 81 -3.63 0.14 -0.71
C CYS A 81 -2.45 -0.34 0.11
N PHE A 82 -1.30 -0.40 -0.52
CA PHE A 82 -0.04 -0.83 0.09
C PHE A 82 1.04 0.21 -0.16
N GLU A 83 1.90 0.40 0.82
CA GLU A 83 3.01 1.33 0.77
C GLU A 83 4.25 0.72 1.42
N TYR A 84 5.41 0.89 0.79
CA TYR A 84 6.69 0.45 1.34
C TYR A 84 7.08 1.31 2.54
N ILE A 85 7.54 0.66 3.62
CA ILE A 85 8.01 1.33 4.83
C ILE A 85 9.52 1.56 4.70
N ASP A 86 9.92 2.83 4.59
CA ASP A 86 11.32 3.21 4.68
C ASP A 86 11.72 3.35 6.15
N ASN A 87 12.47 2.38 6.65
CA ASN A 87 12.95 2.42 8.02
C ASN A 87 14.06 3.46 8.26
N GLU A 88 14.63 4.02 7.21
CA GLU A 88 15.70 5.03 7.34
C GLU A 88 15.15 6.42 7.68
N HIS A 89 13.91 6.71 7.27
CA HIS A 89 13.24 7.98 7.57
C HIS A 89 12.27 7.92 8.77
N SER A 90 12.06 6.75 9.35
CA SER A 90 11.19 6.58 10.53
C SER A 90 11.90 6.83 11.88
N LYS A 91 13.00 7.61 11.90
CA LYS A 91 13.69 7.95 13.16
C LYS A 91 12.90 8.87 14.08
N ASP A 92 11.84 9.48 13.59
CA ASP A 92 10.92 10.33 14.36
C ASP A 92 9.51 9.75 14.35
N GLY A 93 9.34 8.55 14.93
CA GLY A 93 8.09 7.90 15.26
C GLY A 93 6.93 8.15 14.29
N VAL A 94 6.62 7.17 13.46
CA VAL A 94 5.41 7.09 12.63
C VAL A 94 5.11 8.40 11.90
N ALA A 95 5.72 8.61 10.75
CA ALA A 95 5.20 9.61 9.81
C ALA A 95 3.74 9.25 9.53
N SER A 96 2.83 9.94 10.21
CA SER A 96 1.40 9.71 10.10
C SER A 96 0.97 10.19 8.72
N CYS A 97 0.92 9.28 7.76
CA CYS A 97 0.39 9.57 6.45
C CYS A 97 -1.12 9.44 6.50
N TYR A 98 -1.82 10.56 6.34
CA TYR A 98 -3.27 10.60 6.20
C TYR A 98 -3.67 10.61 4.73
N HIS A 99 -4.88 10.20 4.45
CA HIS A 99 -5.39 10.05 3.10
C HIS A 99 -6.59 10.94 2.88
N CYS A 100 -6.63 11.59 1.71
CA CYS A 100 -7.82 12.23 1.19
C CYS A 100 -8.30 11.47 -0.04
N LYS A 101 -9.59 11.17 -0.11
CA LYS A 101 -10.21 10.51 -1.26
C LYS A 101 -11.25 11.42 -1.90
N CYS A 102 -11.13 11.58 -3.21
CA CYS A 102 -12.11 12.34 -3.98
C CYS A 102 -13.38 11.51 -4.20
N ASP A 103 -14.51 12.03 -3.80
CA ASP A 103 -15.82 11.38 -3.96
C ASP A 103 -16.23 11.20 -5.43
N LYS A 104 -15.75 12.08 -6.31
CA LYS A 104 -16.14 12.08 -7.71
C LYS A 104 -15.26 11.18 -8.60
N CYS A 105 -13.94 11.33 -8.53
CA CYS A 105 -13.01 10.58 -9.39
C CYS A 105 -12.30 9.43 -8.68
N GLY A 106 -12.46 9.30 -7.35
CA GLY A 106 -11.82 8.25 -6.56
C GLY A 106 -10.32 8.47 -6.33
N LYS A 107 -9.75 9.60 -6.78
CA LYS A 107 -8.33 9.90 -6.60
C LYS A 107 -7.97 9.89 -5.11
N LEU A 108 -6.90 9.18 -4.79
CA LEU A 108 -6.33 9.14 -3.46
C LEU A 108 -5.13 10.10 -3.38
N ILE A 109 -5.13 10.92 -2.35
CA ILE A 109 -4.07 11.91 -2.11
C ILE A 109 -3.46 11.63 -0.75
N HIS A 110 -2.14 11.55 -0.70
CA HIS A 110 -1.39 11.53 0.54
C HIS A 110 -1.34 12.90 1.17
N LEU A 111 -1.61 12.95 2.44
CA LEU A 111 -1.59 14.19 3.19
C LEU A 111 -0.49 14.12 4.25
N HIS A 112 0.58 14.88 4.02
CA HIS A 112 1.62 15.19 4.99
C HIS A 112 1.43 16.64 5.41
N CYS A 113 0.88 16.87 6.60
CA CYS A 113 0.49 18.20 7.05
C CYS A 113 0.72 18.30 8.56
N GLU A 114 1.55 19.24 8.97
CA GLU A 114 1.88 19.45 10.38
C GLU A 114 0.65 19.85 11.20
N GLU A 115 -0.25 20.63 10.64
CA GLU A 115 -1.49 21.04 11.30
C GLU A 115 -2.43 19.86 11.60
N ILE A 116 -2.43 18.84 10.74
CA ILE A 116 -3.19 17.61 11.00
C ILE A 116 -2.54 16.82 12.14
N GLU A 117 -1.23 16.74 12.17
CA GLU A 117 -0.53 16.09 13.26
C GLU A 117 -0.78 16.78 14.60
N GLU A 118 -0.82 18.11 14.63
CA GLU A 118 -1.17 18.89 15.81
C GLU A 118 -2.61 18.64 16.23
N LEU A 119 -3.55 18.59 15.29
CA LEU A 119 -4.96 18.26 15.55
C LEU A 119 -5.10 16.86 16.16
N ILE A 120 -4.38 15.88 15.63
CA ILE A 120 -4.40 14.51 16.15
C ILE A 120 -3.87 14.46 17.59
N LYS A 121 -2.76 15.15 17.87
CA LYS A 121 -2.22 15.27 19.24
C LYS A 121 -3.19 15.96 20.18
N HIS A 122 -3.90 16.98 19.70
CA HIS A 122 -4.94 17.66 20.46
C HIS A 122 -6.10 16.70 20.83
N ILE A 123 -6.56 15.91 19.88
CA ILE A 123 -7.64 14.93 20.10
C ILE A 123 -7.19 13.88 21.13
N GLU A 124 -5.99 13.38 21.03
CA GLU A 124 -5.45 12.42 22.00
C GLU A 124 -5.39 13.02 23.41
N LYS A 125 -4.81 14.21 23.53
CA LYS A 125 -4.56 14.85 24.82
C LYS A 125 -5.82 15.36 25.49
N ASN A 126 -6.72 16.02 24.73
CA ASN A 126 -7.86 16.73 25.28
C ASN A 126 -9.17 15.93 25.22
N HIS A 127 -9.25 14.95 24.35
CA HIS A 127 -10.45 14.11 24.17
C HIS A 127 -10.21 12.63 24.50
N SER A 128 -9.00 12.29 24.94
CA SER A 128 -8.63 10.91 25.34
C SER A 128 -8.94 9.87 24.23
N PHE A 129 -8.72 10.26 22.98
CA PHE A 129 -9.02 9.43 21.82
C PHE A 129 -7.82 9.36 20.89
N VAL A 130 -7.33 8.13 20.64
CA VAL A 130 -6.20 7.88 19.73
C VAL A 130 -6.73 7.54 18.34
N ILE A 131 -6.39 8.38 17.38
CA ILE A 131 -6.77 8.17 15.98
C ILE A 131 -5.82 7.15 15.34
N ASN A 132 -6.39 6.18 14.60
CA ASN A 132 -5.61 5.25 13.81
C ASN A 132 -5.38 5.82 12.40
N PRO A 133 -4.16 6.26 12.05
CA PRO A 133 -3.90 6.89 10.76
C PRO A 133 -4.12 5.95 9.57
N ARG A 134 -3.93 4.64 9.76
CA ARG A 134 -4.15 3.63 8.72
C ARG A 134 -5.62 3.43 8.34
N ARG A 135 -6.53 3.92 9.17
CA ARG A 135 -7.98 3.82 8.98
C ARG A 135 -8.67 5.17 8.86
N THR A 136 -7.88 6.24 8.77
CA THR A 136 -8.39 7.61 8.69
C THR A 136 -8.33 8.09 7.25
N VAL A 137 -9.49 8.35 6.67
CA VAL A 137 -9.63 8.88 5.31
C VAL A 137 -10.53 10.10 5.36
N LEU A 138 -10.08 11.19 4.76
CA LEU A 138 -10.84 12.42 4.59
C LEU A 138 -11.48 12.42 3.21
N TYR A 139 -12.78 12.61 3.15
CA TYR A 139 -13.57 12.61 1.92
C TYR A 139 -13.87 14.02 1.46
N GLY A 140 -13.82 14.25 0.16
CA GLY A 140 -14.12 15.54 -0.42
C GLY A 140 -13.92 15.54 -1.93
N LEU A 141 -13.63 16.68 -2.50
CA LEU A 141 -13.36 16.83 -3.94
C LEU A 141 -11.92 17.29 -4.17
N CYS A 142 -11.22 16.62 -5.08
CA CYS A 142 -9.92 17.09 -5.55
C CYS A 142 -10.06 18.38 -6.38
N ASP A 143 -8.97 19.09 -6.55
CA ASP A 143 -8.95 20.37 -7.23
C ASP A 143 -9.55 20.30 -8.66
N SER A 144 -9.19 19.26 -9.41
CA SER A 144 -9.71 19.05 -10.76
C SER A 144 -11.23 18.84 -10.80
N CYS A 145 -11.77 18.04 -9.86
CA CYS A 145 -13.21 17.79 -9.80
C CYS A 145 -13.99 18.98 -9.28
N ARG A 146 -13.44 19.74 -8.32
CA ARG A 146 -14.03 20.97 -7.81
C ARG A 146 -14.16 22.03 -8.91
N LYS A 147 -13.14 22.22 -9.73
CA LYS A 147 -13.13 23.16 -10.85
C LYS A 147 -14.09 22.78 -11.98
N SER A 148 -14.38 21.50 -12.15
CA SER A 148 -15.33 21.02 -13.16
C SER A 148 -16.79 21.18 -12.78
N GLU A 149 -17.09 21.63 -11.56
CA GLU A 149 -18.47 21.90 -11.07
C GLU A 149 -18.87 23.38 -11.22
N VAL A 150 -18.00 24.20 -11.70
CA VAL A 150 -18.27 25.64 -11.93
C VAL A 150 -18.76 25.87 -13.37
#